data_919852e31d7b9a5f1904c6c9627c9836
#
_entry.id   919852e31d7b9a5f1904c6c9627c9836
#
_cell.length_a   1.000
_cell.length_b   1.000
_cell.length_c   1.000
_cell.angle_alpha   90.00
_cell.angle_beta   90.00
_cell.angle_gamma   90.00
#
_symmetry.space_group_name_H-M   'P 1'
#
loop_
_entity.id
_entity.type
_entity.pdbx_description
1 polymer ?
#
loop_
_entity_poly.entity_id
_entity_poly.type
_entity_poly.pdbx_seq_one_letter_code
_entity_poly.pdbx_strand_id
1 'polypeptide(L)'
;MKKLLIICGLLFSMVTFASAQGGGRQMGTPEERAAKTLTMLTEKLTLTADQQTKVKAILLEQNTQLTKAREEAGEDRQASRAKMMKVMEDNNAKINGLLTDDQKKTYATYLEERKAAMQNRGGGQGRNN
;
A
#
# COMPACT_ATOMS: atom_id res chain seq x y z
N MET A 1 5.14 -39.88 -10.06
CA MET A 1 5.40 -38.62 -9.36
C MET A 1 6.30 -37.74 -10.23
N LYS A 2 5.72 -36.86 -10.97
CA LYS A 2 6.47 -35.95 -11.83
C LYS A 2 6.69 -34.64 -11.06
N LYS A 3 7.91 -34.39 -10.62
CA LYS A 3 8.34 -33.12 -10.06
C LYS A 3 8.51 -32.13 -11.20
N LEU A 4 7.53 -31.29 -11.43
CA LEU A 4 7.64 -30.16 -12.32
C LEU A 4 8.40 -29.05 -11.61
N LEU A 5 9.70 -29.00 -11.84
CA LEU A 5 10.53 -27.83 -11.56
C LEU A 5 10.20 -26.78 -12.61
N ILE A 6 9.29 -25.88 -12.27
CA ILE A 6 9.09 -24.66 -13.04
C ILE A 6 10.16 -23.68 -12.58
N ILE A 7 11.25 -23.66 -13.31
CA ILE A 7 12.23 -22.60 -13.26
C ILE A 7 11.60 -21.41 -14.00
N CYS A 8 10.88 -20.55 -13.26
CA CYS A 8 10.49 -19.25 -13.78
C CYS A 8 11.74 -18.39 -13.82
N GLY A 9 12.31 -18.26 -15.02
CA GLY A 9 13.39 -17.32 -15.29
C GLY A 9 12.95 -15.90 -14.91
N LEU A 10 13.63 -15.35 -13.93
CA LEU A 10 13.59 -13.96 -13.53
C LEU A 10 14.20 -13.12 -14.64
N LEU A 11 13.38 -12.61 -15.53
CA LEU A 11 13.75 -11.43 -16.31
C LEU A 11 13.45 -10.20 -15.45
N PHE A 12 14.39 -9.88 -14.60
CA PHE A 12 14.44 -8.61 -13.88
C PHE A 12 14.84 -7.53 -14.89
N SER A 13 13.85 -6.95 -15.54
CA SER A 13 14.07 -5.73 -16.31
C SER A 13 14.29 -4.60 -15.30
N MET A 14 15.54 -4.28 -15.03
CA MET A 14 15.91 -3.06 -14.32
C MET A 14 15.51 -1.86 -15.19
N VAL A 15 14.37 -1.29 -14.90
CA VAL A 15 14.03 0.05 -15.36
C VAL A 15 14.72 1.01 -14.41
N THR A 16 15.86 1.52 -14.83
CA THR A 16 16.53 2.62 -14.14
C THR A 16 15.75 3.89 -14.41
N PHE A 17 14.91 4.28 -13.44
CA PHE A 17 14.33 5.61 -13.43
C PHE A 17 15.39 6.59 -12.93
N ALA A 18 15.82 7.47 -13.82
CA ALA A 18 16.62 8.63 -13.46
C ALA A 18 15.77 9.53 -12.53
N SER A 19 16.20 9.64 -11.28
CA SER A 19 15.60 10.53 -10.29
C SER A 19 15.92 11.97 -10.66
N ALA A 20 14.97 12.71 -11.22
CA ALA A 20 15.06 14.15 -11.26
C ALA A 20 14.80 14.69 -9.83
N GLN A 21 15.83 15.22 -9.19
CA GLN A 21 15.75 15.89 -7.92
C GLN A 21 15.00 17.23 -8.09
N GLY A 22 13.78 17.27 -7.61
CA GLY A 22 13.05 18.52 -7.37
C GLY A 22 12.58 18.52 -5.92
N GLY A 23 13.11 19.45 -5.12
CA GLY A 23 12.81 19.55 -3.69
C GLY A 23 11.36 19.99 -3.45
N GLY A 24 10.57 19.04 -3.09
CA GLY A 24 9.21 19.12 -2.55
C GLY A 24 8.86 17.71 -2.11
N ARG A 25 8.13 17.56 -1.01
CA ARG A 25 7.58 16.27 -0.61
C ARG A 25 6.58 15.78 -1.68
N GLN A 26 7.08 15.41 -2.84
CA GLN A 26 6.28 14.75 -3.84
C GLN A 26 5.90 13.38 -3.26
N MET A 27 4.67 13.30 -2.79
CA MET A 27 4.03 12.01 -2.66
C MET A 27 4.02 11.44 -4.08
N GLY A 28 4.85 10.44 -4.34
CA GLY A 28 4.99 9.83 -5.67
C GLY A 28 3.64 9.49 -6.32
N THR A 29 3.66 9.21 -7.59
CA THR A 29 2.44 8.86 -8.33
C THR A 29 1.67 7.71 -7.64
N PRO A 30 0.37 7.55 -7.90
CA PRO A 30 -0.39 6.40 -7.39
C PRO A 30 0.29 5.07 -7.70
N GLU A 31 0.91 4.95 -8.87
CA GLU A 31 1.64 3.76 -9.33
C GLU A 31 2.90 3.51 -8.49
N GLU A 32 3.68 4.53 -8.21
CA GLU A 32 4.89 4.44 -7.37
C GLU A 32 4.55 4.04 -5.94
N ARG A 33 3.48 4.60 -5.39
CA ARG A 33 3.01 4.25 -4.05
C ARG A 33 2.50 2.81 -4.00
N ALA A 34 1.74 2.39 -5.01
CA ALA A 34 1.27 1.02 -5.13
C ALA A 34 2.44 0.03 -5.25
N ALA A 35 3.44 0.34 -6.07
CA ALA A 35 4.62 -0.49 -6.25
C ALA A 35 5.42 -0.66 -4.95
N LYS A 36 5.66 0.42 -4.21
CA LYS A 36 6.35 0.37 -2.91
C LYS A 36 5.60 -0.48 -1.89
N THR A 37 4.29 -0.28 -1.80
CA THR A 37 3.46 -1.05 -0.88
C THR A 37 3.41 -2.52 -1.28
N LEU A 38 3.31 -2.81 -2.57
CA LEU A 38 3.34 -4.19 -3.07
C LEU A 38 4.65 -4.90 -2.73
N THR A 39 5.80 -4.24 -2.96
CA THR A 39 7.11 -4.80 -2.62
C THR A 39 7.18 -5.15 -1.12
N MET A 40 6.80 -4.22 -0.27
CA MET A 40 6.78 -4.43 1.18
C MET A 40 5.85 -5.57 1.61
N LEU A 41 4.63 -5.63 1.05
CA LEU A 41 3.69 -6.71 1.35
C LEU A 41 4.17 -8.05 0.82
N THR A 42 4.81 -8.07 -0.35
CA THR A 42 5.39 -9.29 -0.92
C THR A 42 6.49 -9.85 -0.01
N GLU A 43 7.35 -9.00 0.51
CA GLU A 43 8.42 -9.40 1.44
C GLU A 43 7.85 -9.89 2.79
N LYS A 44 6.91 -9.14 3.37
CA LYS A 44 6.33 -9.48 4.68
C LYS A 44 5.43 -10.72 4.65
N LEU A 45 4.68 -10.92 3.59
CA LEU A 45 3.66 -11.96 3.47
C LEU A 45 4.08 -13.12 2.57
N THR A 46 5.21 -12.99 1.88
CA THR A 46 5.65 -13.97 0.87
C THR A 46 4.54 -14.24 -0.17
N LEU A 47 4.05 -13.17 -0.80
CA LEU A 47 2.97 -13.26 -1.76
C LEU A 47 3.36 -14.07 -2.99
N THR A 48 2.46 -14.93 -3.47
CA THR A 48 2.61 -15.62 -4.75
C THR A 48 2.48 -14.64 -5.91
N ALA A 49 2.93 -15.02 -7.11
CA ALA A 49 2.81 -14.19 -8.31
C ALA A 49 1.36 -13.79 -8.61
N ASP A 50 0.41 -14.70 -8.44
CA ASP A 50 -1.03 -14.43 -8.61
C ASP A 50 -1.55 -13.44 -7.56
N GLN A 51 -1.19 -13.64 -6.29
CA GLN A 51 -1.53 -12.70 -5.22
C GLN A 51 -0.95 -11.31 -5.48
N GLN A 52 0.30 -11.21 -5.90
CA GLN A 52 0.95 -9.93 -6.25
C GLN A 52 0.18 -9.17 -7.33
N THR A 53 -0.25 -9.85 -8.39
CA THR A 53 -1.04 -9.25 -9.47
C THR A 53 -2.35 -8.67 -8.96
N LYS A 54 -3.09 -9.43 -8.15
CA LYS A 54 -4.37 -9.02 -7.58
C LYS A 54 -4.21 -7.90 -6.56
N VAL A 55 -3.23 -8.00 -5.67
CA VAL A 55 -2.93 -6.96 -4.66
C VAL A 55 -2.49 -5.67 -5.34
N LYS A 56 -1.68 -5.73 -6.40
CA LYS A 56 -1.29 -4.55 -7.18
C LYS A 56 -2.50 -3.79 -7.72
N ALA A 57 -3.46 -4.49 -8.31
CA ALA A 57 -4.69 -3.88 -8.82
C ALA A 57 -5.49 -3.17 -7.70
N ILE A 58 -5.62 -3.80 -6.54
CA ILE A 58 -6.30 -3.21 -5.37
C ILE A 58 -5.56 -1.97 -4.87
N LEU A 59 -4.22 -2.01 -4.80
CA LEU A 59 -3.41 -0.88 -4.34
C LEU A 59 -3.48 0.31 -5.30
N LEU A 60 -3.52 0.06 -6.62
CA LEU A 60 -3.71 1.12 -7.63
C LEU A 60 -5.07 1.77 -7.47
N GLU A 61 -6.13 0.98 -7.37
CA GLU A 61 -7.48 1.47 -7.10
C GLU A 61 -7.54 2.30 -5.81
N GLN A 62 -6.96 1.79 -4.73
CA GLN A 62 -6.87 2.50 -3.45
C GLN A 62 -6.21 3.87 -3.58
N ASN A 63 -5.05 3.93 -4.22
CA ASN A 63 -4.33 5.20 -4.38
C ASN A 63 -5.11 6.21 -5.22
N THR A 64 -5.80 5.75 -6.26
CA THR A 64 -6.69 6.58 -7.07
C THR A 64 -7.87 7.11 -6.25
N GLN A 65 -8.52 6.24 -5.48
CA GLN A 65 -9.64 6.63 -4.61
C GLN A 65 -9.20 7.60 -3.51
N LEU A 66 -8.01 7.42 -2.93
CA LEU A 66 -7.45 8.35 -1.94
C LEU A 66 -7.16 9.74 -2.52
N THR A 67 -6.69 9.79 -3.76
CA THR A 67 -6.47 11.07 -4.46
C THR A 67 -7.81 11.78 -4.70
N LYS A 68 -8.80 11.08 -5.22
CA LYS A 68 -10.16 11.63 -5.42
C LYS A 68 -10.79 12.09 -4.11
N ALA A 69 -10.67 11.31 -3.03
CA ALA A 69 -11.22 11.68 -1.73
C ALA A 69 -10.61 12.98 -1.18
N ARG A 70 -9.35 13.24 -1.47
CA ARG A 70 -8.70 14.52 -1.11
C ARG A 70 -9.21 15.69 -1.97
N GLU A 71 -9.31 15.49 -3.27
CA GLU A 71 -9.79 16.50 -4.21
C GLU A 71 -11.25 16.90 -3.92
N GLU A 72 -12.12 15.91 -3.68
CA GLU A 72 -13.53 16.13 -3.38
C GLU A 72 -13.78 16.78 -2.02
N ALA A 73 -12.95 16.52 -1.03
CA ALA A 73 -13.09 17.09 0.30
C ALA A 73 -12.62 18.55 0.39
N GLY A 74 -11.79 19.01 -0.56
CA GLY A 74 -11.25 20.37 -0.58
C GLY A 74 -10.56 20.72 0.74
N GLU A 75 -11.03 21.78 1.42
CA GLU A 75 -10.47 22.25 2.69
C GLU A 75 -11.02 21.51 3.93
N ASP A 76 -12.08 20.70 3.78
CA ASP A 76 -12.64 19.91 4.89
C ASP A 76 -11.78 18.69 5.20
N ARG A 77 -10.82 18.90 6.11
CA ARG A 77 -9.90 17.85 6.55
C ARG A 77 -10.60 16.67 7.25
N GLN A 78 -11.70 16.94 7.92
CA GLN A 78 -12.43 15.91 8.67
C GLN A 78 -13.19 14.98 7.72
N ALA A 79 -13.89 15.54 6.74
CA ALA A 79 -14.55 14.79 5.68
C ALA A 79 -13.53 14.00 4.84
N SER A 80 -12.40 14.61 4.50
CA SER A 80 -11.29 13.94 3.80
C SER A 80 -10.78 12.73 4.56
N ARG A 81 -10.52 12.90 5.86
CA ARG A 81 -10.02 11.82 6.72
C ARG A 81 -11.02 10.66 6.82
N ALA A 82 -12.30 10.95 7.00
CA ALA A 82 -13.35 9.93 7.08
C ALA A 82 -13.45 9.11 5.78
N LYS A 83 -13.45 9.78 4.62
CA LYS A 83 -13.44 9.11 3.31
C LYS A 83 -12.19 8.26 3.10
N MET A 84 -11.02 8.78 3.46
CA MET A 84 -9.76 8.06 3.33
C MET A 84 -9.72 6.80 4.20
N MET A 85 -10.22 6.88 5.45
CA MET A 85 -10.28 5.72 6.34
C MET A 85 -11.18 4.63 5.76
N LYS A 86 -12.34 4.99 5.23
CA LYS A 86 -13.26 4.04 4.60
C LYS A 86 -12.62 3.36 3.39
N VAL A 87 -11.96 4.12 2.51
CA VAL A 87 -11.23 3.56 1.36
C VAL A 87 -10.16 2.57 1.82
N MET A 88 -9.41 2.91 2.86
CA MET A 88 -8.37 2.02 3.40
C MET A 88 -8.96 0.74 3.99
N GLU A 89 -10.06 0.85 4.73
CA GLU A 89 -10.74 -0.30 5.34
C GLU A 89 -11.30 -1.25 4.28
N ASP A 90 -12.01 -0.72 3.28
CA ASP A 90 -12.58 -1.51 2.18
C ASP A 90 -11.47 -2.25 1.39
N ASN A 91 -10.36 -1.58 1.10
CA ASN A 91 -9.26 -2.19 0.36
C ASN A 91 -8.46 -3.19 1.21
N ASN A 92 -8.29 -2.93 2.51
CA ASN A 92 -7.69 -3.90 3.42
C ASN A 92 -8.53 -5.19 3.51
N ALA A 93 -9.84 -5.09 3.51
CA ALA A 93 -10.74 -6.24 3.47
C ALA A 93 -10.60 -7.04 2.16
N LYS A 94 -10.48 -6.35 1.01
CA LYS A 94 -10.23 -6.98 -0.30
C LYS A 94 -8.90 -7.75 -0.31
N ILE A 95 -7.82 -7.13 0.18
CA ILE A 95 -6.50 -7.77 0.27
C ILE A 95 -6.57 -8.98 1.21
N ASN A 96 -7.18 -8.82 2.38
CA ASN A 96 -7.31 -9.90 3.36
C ASN A 96 -8.02 -11.13 2.78
N GLY A 97 -9.02 -10.92 1.91
CA GLY A 97 -9.73 -12.00 1.22
C GLY A 97 -8.88 -12.81 0.23
N LEU A 98 -7.73 -12.29 -0.19
CA LEU A 98 -6.79 -12.97 -1.09
C LEU A 98 -5.70 -13.77 -0.36
N LEU A 99 -5.59 -13.60 0.96
CA LEU A 99 -4.51 -14.15 1.77
C LEU A 99 -4.86 -15.53 2.35
N THR A 100 -3.84 -16.35 2.57
CA THR A 100 -3.94 -17.57 3.37
C THR A 100 -4.11 -17.21 4.86
N ASP A 101 -4.51 -18.17 5.70
CA ASP A 101 -4.72 -17.94 7.13
C ASP A 101 -3.45 -17.43 7.83
N ASP A 102 -2.28 -17.97 7.51
CA ASP A 102 -1.01 -17.51 8.05
C ASP A 102 -0.65 -16.11 7.56
N GLN A 103 -0.86 -15.83 6.29
CA GLN A 103 -0.66 -14.49 5.73
C GLN A 103 -1.61 -13.46 6.37
N LYS A 104 -2.86 -13.82 6.67
CA LYS A 104 -3.82 -12.95 7.37
C LYS A 104 -3.33 -12.53 8.74
N LYS A 105 -2.71 -13.43 9.50
CA LYS A 105 -2.13 -13.13 10.82
C LYS A 105 -1.01 -12.10 10.71
N THR A 106 -0.08 -12.31 9.78
CA THR A 106 1.02 -11.37 9.53
C THR A 106 0.51 -10.03 9.02
N TYR A 107 -0.51 -10.05 8.16
CA TYR A 107 -1.13 -8.84 7.63
C TYR A 107 -1.85 -8.03 8.73
N ALA A 108 -2.55 -8.69 9.64
CA ALA A 108 -3.17 -8.03 10.79
C ALA A 108 -2.13 -7.31 11.65
N THR A 109 -1.01 -7.94 11.95
CA THR A 109 0.11 -7.32 12.68
C THR A 109 0.64 -6.09 11.94
N TYR A 110 0.84 -6.19 10.63
CA TYR A 110 1.27 -5.07 9.79
C TYR A 110 0.28 -3.89 9.84
N LEU A 111 -1.02 -4.15 9.79
CA LEU A 111 -2.04 -3.11 9.88
C LEU A 111 -2.04 -2.40 11.25
N GLU A 112 -1.84 -3.15 12.34
CA GLU A 112 -1.70 -2.58 13.69
C GLU A 112 -0.46 -1.69 13.82
N GLU A 113 0.69 -2.15 13.34
CA GLU A 113 1.94 -1.36 13.29
C GLU A 113 1.75 -0.06 12.50
N ARG A 114 1.10 -0.15 11.35
CA ARG A 114 0.81 1.01 10.50
C ARG A 114 -0.12 2.00 11.17
N LYS A 115 -1.15 1.51 11.84
CA LYS A 115 -2.10 2.34 12.58
C LYS A 115 -1.41 3.09 13.74
N ALA A 116 -0.58 2.40 14.51
CA ALA A 116 0.23 2.99 15.57
C ALA A 116 1.18 4.08 15.03
N ALA A 117 1.86 3.82 13.90
CA ALA A 117 2.74 4.79 13.27
C ALA A 117 2.00 6.05 12.78
N MET A 118 0.77 5.92 12.30
CA MET A 118 -0.06 7.05 11.91
C MET A 118 -0.49 7.89 13.11
N GLN A 119 -0.87 7.26 14.23
CA GLN A 119 -1.25 7.94 15.46
C GLN A 119 -0.09 8.74 16.04
N ASN A 120 1.11 8.18 16.06
CA ASN A 120 2.32 8.85 16.54
C ASN A 120 2.70 10.06 15.68
N ARG A 121 2.46 10.03 14.37
CA ARG A 121 2.68 11.18 13.47
C ARG A 121 1.64 12.30 13.66
N GLY A 122 0.41 11.95 14.04
CA GLY A 122 -0.65 12.92 14.32
C GLY A 122 -0.52 13.62 15.67
N GLY A 123 0.19 13.03 16.62
CA GLY A 123 0.38 13.57 17.98
C GLY A 123 1.56 14.53 18.15
N GLY A 124 2.39 14.71 17.12
CA GLY A 124 3.65 15.48 17.20
C GLY A 124 3.55 17.00 16.95
N GLN A 125 2.37 17.56 16.68
CA GLN A 125 2.21 18.99 16.39
C GLN A 125 1.46 19.78 17.46
N GLY A 126 1.57 19.40 18.70
CA GLY A 126 0.86 20.05 19.80
C GLY A 126 1.66 20.32 21.09
N ARG A 127 2.98 20.46 21.00
CA ARG A 127 3.78 20.89 22.16
C ARG A 127 4.94 21.77 21.75
N ASN A 128 4.65 23.04 21.50
CA ASN A 128 5.56 24.15 21.72
C ASN A 128 4.74 25.29 22.34
N ASN A 129 4.73 25.34 23.63
CA ASN A 129 4.68 26.54 24.44
C ASN A 129 5.93 26.58 25.27
#